data_8fba2d0e05e66a19792a57f2dee4654d
#
_entry.id   8fba2d0e05e66a19792a57f2dee4654d
#
_cell.length_a   1.000
_cell.length_b   1.000
_cell.length_c   1.000
_cell.angle_alpha   90.00
_cell.angle_beta   90.00
_cell.angle_gamma   90.00
#
_symmetry.space_group_name_H-M   'P 1'
#
loop_
_entity.id
_entity.type
_entity.pdbx_description
1 polymer ?
#
loop_
_entity_poly.entity_id
_entity_poly.type
_entity_poly.pdbx_seq_one_letter_code
_entity_poly.pdbx_strand_id
1 'polypeptide(L)'
;MDKLVLDDDTKALVLAVRDLLKDLRARGLNDDQIDTLVKRNGPGRISLERNGILSLPDYGDVRIYLNPMERTLYTLLLRYVDGVAAEDIWKYYDELCDIYRKQTVYDDPNQIEAAVDALCDDDRATLQTNVSRIKRKLVDKVGRLAADQYAIVRGRDGVYRIAVSRDLVTMPA
;
A
#
# COMPACT_ATOMS: atom_id res chain seq x y z
N MET A 1 -32.07 11.24 -25.91
CA MET A 1 -31.44 10.91 -24.61
C MET A 1 -31.91 9.51 -24.24
N ASP A 2 -31.05 8.51 -24.43
CA ASP A 2 -31.39 7.14 -24.05
C ASP A 2 -31.57 7.06 -22.53
N LYS A 3 -32.72 6.55 -22.12
CA LYS A 3 -33.01 6.30 -20.71
C LYS A 3 -32.10 5.17 -20.24
N LEU A 4 -31.16 5.48 -19.36
CA LEU A 4 -30.31 4.47 -18.71
C LEU A 4 -31.20 3.50 -17.93
N VAL A 5 -31.41 2.31 -18.47
CA VAL A 5 -32.15 1.24 -17.79
C VAL A 5 -31.16 0.48 -16.91
N LEU A 6 -31.29 0.65 -15.59
CA LEU A 6 -30.49 -0.04 -14.61
C LEU A 6 -31.24 -1.29 -14.14
N ASP A 7 -30.52 -2.41 -13.97
CA ASP A 7 -31.02 -3.58 -13.25
C ASP A 7 -31.21 -3.26 -11.75
N ASP A 8 -31.90 -4.15 -11.04
CA ASP A 8 -32.28 -3.87 -9.65
C ASP A 8 -31.06 -3.86 -8.69
N ASP A 9 -30.03 -4.64 -8.96
CA ASP A 9 -28.79 -4.64 -8.18
C ASP A 9 -28.03 -3.32 -8.37
N THR A 10 -27.96 -2.83 -9.60
CA THR A 10 -27.34 -1.53 -9.90
C THR A 10 -28.12 -0.38 -9.29
N LYS A 11 -29.47 -0.44 -9.28
CA LYS A 11 -30.31 0.56 -8.58
C LYS A 11 -30.02 0.59 -7.08
N ALA A 12 -29.90 -0.59 -6.45
CA ALA A 12 -29.57 -0.68 -5.02
C ALA A 12 -28.21 -0.05 -4.72
N LEU A 13 -27.19 -0.30 -5.56
CA LEU A 13 -25.87 0.33 -5.44
C LEU A 13 -25.94 1.84 -5.61
N VAL A 14 -26.70 2.36 -6.57
CA VAL A 14 -26.87 3.80 -6.77
C VAL A 14 -27.51 4.46 -5.55
N LEU A 15 -28.50 3.81 -4.92
CA LEU A 15 -29.13 4.31 -3.70
C LEU A 15 -28.12 4.34 -2.53
N ALA A 16 -27.33 3.30 -2.36
CA ALA A 16 -26.29 3.24 -1.33
C ALA A 16 -25.24 4.34 -1.51
N VAL A 17 -24.77 4.56 -2.73
CA VAL A 17 -23.84 5.66 -3.06
C VAL A 17 -24.47 7.02 -2.74
N ARG A 18 -25.76 7.21 -3.05
CA ARG A 18 -26.47 8.45 -2.78
C ARG A 18 -26.57 8.75 -1.28
N ASP A 19 -26.78 7.74 -0.46
CA ASP A 19 -26.83 7.89 0.99
C ASP A 19 -25.43 8.21 1.55
N LEU A 20 -24.39 7.55 1.07
CA LEU A 20 -23.00 7.88 1.42
C LEU A 20 -22.63 9.32 1.06
N LEU A 21 -23.04 9.82 -0.10
CA LEU A 21 -22.82 11.21 -0.51
C LEU A 21 -23.53 12.20 0.42
N LYS A 22 -24.75 11.87 0.89
CA LYS A 22 -25.44 12.68 1.91
C LYS A 22 -24.68 12.74 3.22
N ASP A 23 -24.14 11.61 3.67
CA ASP A 23 -23.36 11.53 4.90
C ASP A 23 -22.06 12.35 4.80
N LEU A 24 -21.38 12.31 3.65
CA LEU A 24 -20.19 13.12 3.40
C LEU A 24 -20.51 14.62 3.45
N ARG A 25 -21.61 15.05 2.84
CA ARG A 25 -22.09 16.44 2.90
C ARG A 25 -22.46 16.86 4.33
N ALA A 26 -23.10 15.99 5.09
CA ALA A 26 -23.44 16.24 6.49
C ALA A 26 -22.20 16.40 7.37
N ARG A 27 -21.07 15.81 6.98
CA ARG A 27 -19.75 15.96 7.63
C ARG A 27 -18.98 17.19 7.15
N GLY A 28 -19.58 18.02 6.28
CA GLY A 28 -19.04 19.29 5.85
C GLY A 28 -18.22 19.28 4.56
N LEU A 29 -18.18 18.15 3.82
CA LEU A 29 -17.56 18.14 2.50
C LEU A 29 -18.48 18.80 1.48
N ASN A 30 -17.92 19.69 0.67
CA ASN A 30 -18.63 20.26 -0.48
C ASN A 30 -18.53 19.34 -1.72
N ASP A 31 -19.34 19.63 -2.74
CA ASP A 31 -19.42 18.80 -3.95
C ASP A 31 -18.09 18.74 -4.71
N ASP A 32 -17.29 19.81 -4.75
CA ASP A 32 -15.99 19.82 -5.41
C ASP A 32 -14.99 18.91 -4.70
N GLN A 33 -15.03 18.88 -3.37
CA GLN A 33 -14.19 17.97 -2.57
C GLN A 33 -14.61 16.52 -2.79
N ILE A 34 -15.91 16.25 -2.79
CA ILE A 34 -16.46 14.90 -3.07
C ILE A 34 -16.07 14.47 -4.48
N ASP A 35 -16.25 15.32 -5.47
CA ASP A 35 -15.90 15.07 -6.87
C ASP A 35 -14.40 14.78 -7.02
N THR A 36 -13.55 15.53 -6.31
CA THR A 36 -12.10 15.31 -6.31
C THR A 36 -11.74 13.95 -5.74
N LEU A 37 -12.41 13.51 -4.66
CA LEU A 37 -12.20 12.20 -4.05
C LEU A 37 -12.68 11.05 -4.94
N VAL A 38 -13.83 11.23 -5.62
CA VAL A 38 -14.45 10.20 -6.46
C VAL A 38 -13.79 10.10 -7.85
N LYS A 39 -13.35 11.22 -8.44
CA LYS A 39 -12.71 11.25 -9.77
C LYS A 39 -11.29 10.76 -9.81
N ARG A 40 -10.71 10.42 -8.67
CA ARG A 40 -9.34 9.95 -8.59
C ARG A 40 -9.20 8.54 -9.15
N ASN A 41 -8.90 8.46 -10.44
CA ASN A 41 -8.57 7.22 -11.14
C ASN A 41 -7.07 6.94 -10.98
N GLY A 42 -6.66 6.35 -9.86
CA GLY A 42 -5.28 5.96 -9.64
C GLY A 42 -4.77 6.22 -8.22
N PRO A 43 -3.58 5.72 -7.88
CA PRO A 43 -3.00 5.94 -6.58
C PRO A 43 -2.71 7.42 -6.34
N GLY A 44 -3.02 7.89 -5.14
CA GLY A 44 -2.60 9.19 -4.66
C GLY A 44 -1.17 9.16 -4.11
N ARG A 45 -0.77 10.27 -3.52
CA ARG A 45 0.56 10.40 -2.90
C ARG A 45 0.72 9.44 -1.74
N ILE A 46 1.95 8.97 -1.59
CA ILE A 46 2.39 8.12 -0.49
C ILE A 46 3.60 8.74 0.17
N SER A 47 3.63 8.79 1.47
CA SER A 47 4.78 9.26 2.24
C SER A 47 5.20 8.20 3.23
N LEU A 48 6.48 7.85 3.20
CA LEU A 48 7.09 6.98 4.21
C LEU A 48 7.93 7.85 5.14
N GLU A 49 7.53 7.94 6.41
CA GLU A 49 8.23 8.73 7.42
C GLU A 49 9.46 7.98 7.95
N ARG A 50 10.43 8.71 8.56
CA ARG A 50 11.65 8.10 9.17
C ARG A 50 11.34 7.06 10.25
N ASN A 51 10.24 7.26 10.99
CA ASN A 51 9.75 6.32 12.00
C ASN A 51 9.04 5.10 11.40
N GLY A 52 8.99 5.01 10.05
CA GLY A 52 8.38 3.92 9.31
C GLY A 52 6.86 3.95 9.25
N ILE A 53 6.26 5.08 9.56
CA ILE A 53 4.83 5.29 9.34
C ILE A 53 4.63 5.55 7.85
N LEU A 54 3.74 4.77 7.27
CA LEU A 54 3.23 4.99 5.92
C LEU A 54 2.02 5.91 6.02
N SER A 55 2.05 7.05 5.35
CA SER A 55 0.91 7.96 5.29
C SER A 55 0.40 8.15 3.87
N LEU A 56 -0.90 8.33 3.76
CA LEU A 56 -1.61 8.58 2.51
C LEU A 56 -2.24 9.98 2.58
N PRO A 57 -1.49 11.03 2.17
CA PRO A 57 -1.94 12.43 2.31
C PRO A 57 -3.27 12.71 1.61
N ASP A 58 -3.51 12.08 0.48
CA ASP A 58 -4.71 12.29 -0.32
C ASP A 58 -5.96 11.59 0.22
N TYR A 59 -5.80 10.78 1.27
CA TYR A 59 -6.89 10.12 2.02
C TYR A 59 -7.05 10.70 3.43
N GLY A 60 -6.79 12.02 3.60
CA GLY A 60 -6.91 12.67 4.90
C GLY A 60 -5.79 12.33 5.87
N ASP A 61 -4.57 12.19 5.37
CA ASP A 61 -3.37 11.84 6.14
C ASP A 61 -3.52 10.55 6.95
N VAL A 62 -4.22 9.57 6.37
CA VAL A 62 -4.34 8.24 7.00
C VAL A 62 -2.96 7.66 7.24
N ARG A 63 -2.72 7.23 8.49
CA ARG A 63 -1.45 6.65 8.94
C ARG A 63 -1.58 5.15 9.11
N ILE A 64 -0.62 4.42 8.55
CA ILE A 64 -0.56 2.96 8.56
C ILE A 64 0.75 2.54 9.23
N TYR A 65 0.63 1.79 10.32
CA TYR A 65 1.76 1.31 11.09
C TYR A 65 2.20 -0.06 10.59
N LEU A 66 3.35 -0.08 9.91
CA LEU A 66 3.98 -1.31 9.46
C LEU A 66 5.02 -1.75 10.50
N ASN A 67 5.18 -3.05 10.72
CA ASN A 67 6.28 -3.58 11.54
C ASN A 67 7.62 -3.43 10.79
N PRO A 68 8.78 -3.60 11.44
CA PRO A 68 10.08 -3.38 10.82
C PRO A 68 10.27 -4.17 9.51
N MET A 69 9.86 -5.43 9.44
CA MET A 69 10.00 -6.26 8.23
C MET A 69 9.05 -5.82 7.13
N GLU A 70 7.80 -5.52 7.46
CA GLU A 70 6.83 -4.98 6.50
C GLU A 70 7.31 -3.66 5.90
N ARG A 71 7.89 -2.77 6.72
CA ARG A 71 8.48 -1.50 6.25
C ARG A 71 9.67 -1.72 5.35
N THR A 72 10.53 -2.66 5.70
CA THR A 72 11.71 -3.00 4.91
C THR A 72 11.32 -3.47 3.53
N LEU A 73 10.40 -4.42 3.45
CA LEU A 73 9.89 -4.94 2.18
C LEU A 73 9.19 -3.84 1.37
N TYR A 74 8.35 -3.05 2.01
CA TYR A 74 7.62 -1.97 1.34
C TYR A 74 8.57 -0.89 0.81
N THR A 75 9.59 -0.51 1.60
CA THR A 75 10.64 0.45 1.20
C THR A 75 11.42 -0.05 0.00
N LEU A 76 11.84 -1.31 0.00
CA LEU A 76 12.54 -1.90 -1.15
C LEU A 76 11.70 -1.78 -2.42
N LEU A 77 10.44 -2.18 -2.37
CA LEU A 77 9.55 -2.16 -3.53
C LEU A 77 9.15 -0.75 -3.99
N LEU A 78 9.16 0.25 -3.10
CA LEU A 78 9.03 1.65 -3.50
C LEU A 78 10.28 2.18 -4.23
N ARG A 79 11.46 1.65 -3.94
CA ARG A 79 12.70 2.02 -4.64
C ARG A 79 12.78 1.41 -6.04
N TYR A 80 12.29 0.19 -6.20
CA TYR A 80 12.33 -0.57 -7.45
C TYR A 80 10.95 -0.60 -8.10
N VAL A 81 10.65 0.43 -8.91
CA VAL A 81 9.34 0.62 -9.56
C VAL A 81 8.97 -0.54 -10.50
N ASP A 82 9.97 -1.12 -11.17
CA ASP A 82 9.77 -2.29 -12.04
C ASP A 82 9.46 -3.56 -11.24
N GLY A 83 9.62 -3.47 -9.92
CA GLY A 83 9.39 -4.56 -8.98
C GLY A 83 10.62 -5.46 -8.79
N VAL A 84 10.44 -6.46 -7.93
CA VAL A 84 11.46 -7.45 -7.60
C VAL A 84 10.85 -8.85 -7.75
N ALA A 85 11.50 -9.70 -8.53
CA ALA A 85 11.09 -11.10 -8.63
C ALA A 85 11.36 -11.82 -7.29
N ALA A 86 10.43 -12.69 -6.88
CA ALA A 86 10.58 -13.43 -5.63
C ALA A 86 11.88 -14.26 -5.58
N GLU A 87 12.29 -14.80 -6.73
CA GLU A 87 13.51 -15.59 -6.89
C GLU A 87 14.79 -14.74 -6.84
N ASP A 88 14.64 -13.43 -7.03
CA ASP A 88 15.76 -12.48 -7.10
C ASP A 88 15.88 -11.62 -5.82
N ILE A 89 15.00 -11.80 -4.83
CA ILE A 89 14.99 -10.97 -3.62
C ILE A 89 16.31 -11.04 -2.86
N TRP A 90 16.99 -12.17 -2.89
CA TRP A 90 18.30 -12.38 -2.28
C TRP A 90 19.40 -11.48 -2.87
N LYS A 91 19.26 -11.01 -4.11
CA LYS A 91 20.20 -10.06 -4.75
C LYS A 91 20.22 -8.70 -4.05
N TYR A 92 19.19 -8.41 -3.28
CA TYR A 92 19.03 -7.18 -2.49
C TYR A 92 19.32 -7.38 -1.01
N TYR A 93 19.99 -8.48 -0.65
CA TYR A 93 20.25 -8.89 0.73
C TYR A 93 20.90 -7.79 1.56
N ASP A 94 22.02 -7.22 1.09
CA ASP A 94 22.74 -6.16 1.80
C ASP A 94 21.88 -4.91 1.97
N GLU A 95 21.14 -4.54 0.92
CA GLU A 95 20.23 -3.41 0.97
C GLU A 95 19.06 -3.65 1.95
N LEU A 96 18.51 -4.86 1.97
CA LEU A 96 17.47 -5.26 2.93
C LEU A 96 18.00 -5.18 4.36
N CYS A 97 19.21 -5.64 4.63
CA CYS A 97 19.87 -5.51 5.94
C CYS A 97 20.02 -4.04 6.34
N ASP A 98 20.47 -3.18 5.42
CA ASP A 98 20.63 -1.75 5.67
C ASP A 98 19.30 -1.03 5.92
N ILE A 99 18.26 -1.37 5.16
CA ILE A 99 16.92 -0.81 5.37
C ILE A 99 16.38 -1.31 6.72
N TYR A 100 16.47 -2.61 7.01
CA TYR A 100 15.94 -3.21 8.24
C TYR A 100 16.62 -2.63 9.47
N ARG A 101 17.95 -2.46 9.46
CA ARG A 101 18.73 -1.83 10.56
C ARG A 101 18.20 -0.43 10.90
N LYS A 102 17.82 0.35 9.90
CA LYS A 102 17.23 1.70 10.10
C LYS A 102 15.79 1.67 10.62
N GLN A 103 15.10 0.54 10.51
CA GLN A 103 13.68 0.38 10.87
C GLN A 103 13.46 -0.34 12.21
N THR A 104 14.47 -1.01 12.72
CA THR A 104 14.41 -1.73 13.99
C THR A 104 15.13 -0.97 15.10
N VAL A 105 14.77 -1.26 16.33
CA VAL A 105 15.52 -0.80 17.53
C VAL A 105 16.65 -1.77 17.91
N TYR A 106 16.72 -2.92 17.24
CA TYR A 106 17.77 -3.91 17.46
C TYR A 106 19.00 -3.53 16.68
N ASP A 107 20.16 -3.53 17.36
CA ASP A 107 21.48 -3.22 16.74
C ASP A 107 22.38 -4.47 16.66
N ASP A 108 21.79 -5.65 16.93
CA ASP A 108 22.49 -6.93 16.83
C ASP A 108 22.51 -7.40 15.36
N PRO A 109 23.71 -7.47 14.72
CA PRO A 109 23.84 -7.91 13.35
C PRO A 109 23.23 -9.30 13.10
N ASN A 110 23.38 -10.24 14.05
CA ASN A 110 22.87 -11.60 13.89
C ASN A 110 21.32 -11.63 13.83
N GLN A 111 20.65 -10.76 14.59
CA GLN A 111 19.18 -10.65 14.55
C GLN A 111 18.70 -10.01 13.25
N ILE A 112 19.46 -9.04 12.73
CA ILE A 112 19.17 -8.40 11.45
C ILE A 112 19.30 -9.41 10.31
N GLU A 113 20.42 -10.13 10.26
CA GLU A 113 20.68 -11.16 9.25
C GLU A 113 19.63 -12.27 9.31
N ALA A 114 19.32 -12.81 10.48
CA ALA A 114 18.29 -13.86 10.64
C ALA A 114 16.91 -13.40 10.17
N ALA A 115 16.55 -12.13 10.38
CA ALA A 115 15.28 -11.57 9.92
C ALA A 115 15.22 -11.44 8.39
N VAL A 116 16.34 -11.03 7.76
CA VAL A 116 16.46 -10.91 6.30
C VAL A 116 16.59 -12.26 5.64
N ASP A 117 17.31 -13.22 6.24
CA ASP A 117 17.39 -14.61 5.79
C ASP A 117 15.99 -15.20 5.66
N ALA A 118 15.16 -15.04 6.69
CA ALA A 118 13.77 -15.52 6.67
C ALA A 118 12.93 -14.88 5.56
N LEU A 119 13.21 -13.63 5.16
CA LEU A 119 12.54 -12.97 4.05
C LEU A 119 13.00 -13.52 2.69
N CYS A 120 14.28 -13.87 2.59
CA CYS A 120 14.94 -14.37 1.37
C CYS A 120 14.84 -15.89 1.19
N ASP A 121 14.22 -16.60 2.14
CA ASP A 121 14.11 -18.06 2.12
C ASP A 121 13.36 -18.55 0.87
N ASP A 122 13.79 -19.67 0.33
CA ASP A 122 13.28 -20.29 -0.88
C ASP A 122 11.79 -20.68 -0.78
N ASP A 123 11.29 -20.97 0.42
CA ASP A 123 9.87 -21.30 0.65
C ASP A 123 8.94 -20.07 0.51
N ARG A 124 9.53 -18.86 0.60
CA ARG A 124 8.85 -17.57 0.45
C ARG A 124 7.69 -17.33 1.43
N ALA A 125 7.57 -18.14 2.47
CA ALA A 125 6.47 -18.04 3.44
C ALA A 125 6.48 -16.70 4.17
N THR A 126 7.67 -16.24 4.59
CA THR A 126 7.83 -14.95 5.26
C THR A 126 7.51 -13.78 4.32
N LEU A 127 7.96 -13.84 3.06
CA LEU A 127 7.64 -12.83 2.04
C LEU A 127 6.12 -12.72 1.83
N GLN A 128 5.45 -13.83 1.55
CA GLN A 128 4.01 -13.88 1.31
C GLN A 128 3.20 -13.42 2.53
N THR A 129 3.64 -13.80 3.73
CA THR A 129 3.01 -13.38 4.98
C THR A 129 3.07 -11.87 5.15
N ASN A 130 4.23 -11.25 4.91
CA ASN A 130 4.39 -9.80 5.02
C ASN A 130 3.57 -9.06 3.96
N VAL A 131 3.56 -9.52 2.71
CA VAL A 131 2.71 -8.97 1.64
C VAL A 131 1.23 -8.97 2.05
N SER A 132 0.74 -10.11 2.57
CA SER A 132 -0.65 -10.25 3.01
C SER A 132 -0.99 -9.34 4.20
N ARG A 133 -0.07 -9.21 5.17
CA ARG A 133 -0.25 -8.34 6.34
C ARG A 133 -0.30 -6.87 5.95
N ILE A 134 0.59 -6.43 5.06
CA ILE A 134 0.59 -5.06 4.51
C ILE A 134 -0.75 -4.78 3.84
N LYS A 135 -1.21 -5.67 2.94
CA LYS A 135 -2.50 -5.52 2.27
C LYS A 135 -3.65 -5.41 3.27
N ARG A 136 -3.70 -6.27 4.29
CA ARG A 136 -4.74 -6.22 5.31
C ARG A 136 -4.76 -4.88 6.05
N LYS A 137 -3.58 -4.37 6.47
CA LYS A 137 -3.47 -3.08 7.15
C LYS A 137 -3.95 -1.91 6.27
N LEU A 138 -3.65 -1.95 4.97
CA LEU A 138 -4.16 -0.97 4.00
C LEU A 138 -5.68 -1.05 3.91
N VAL A 139 -6.25 -2.25 3.74
CA VAL A 139 -7.70 -2.47 3.64
C VAL A 139 -8.43 -1.96 4.89
N ASP A 140 -7.88 -2.25 6.08
CA ASP A 140 -8.45 -1.83 7.36
C ASP A 140 -8.51 -0.30 7.50
N LYS A 141 -7.60 0.43 6.85
CA LYS A 141 -7.49 1.89 6.97
C LYS A 141 -8.20 2.67 5.86
N VAL A 142 -8.15 2.20 4.63
CA VAL A 142 -8.68 2.95 3.47
C VAL A 142 -9.71 2.19 2.64
N GLY A 143 -10.08 0.98 3.06
CA GLY A 143 -10.99 0.11 2.32
C GLY A 143 -10.32 -0.59 1.14
N ARG A 144 -10.99 -1.61 0.61
CA ARG A 144 -10.42 -2.52 -0.40
C ARG A 144 -10.01 -1.80 -1.68
N LEU A 145 -10.88 -0.97 -2.24
CA LEU A 145 -10.63 -0.31 -3.53
C LEU A 145 -9.42 0.62 -3.49
N ALA A 146 -9.30 1.43 -2.43
CA ALA A 146 -8.13 2.29 -2.26
C ALA A 146 -6.87 1.48 -1.92
N ALA A 147 -6.99 0.47 -1.06
CA ALA A 147 -5.87 -0.39 -0.67
C ALA A 147 -5.23 -1.11 -1.86
N ASP A 148 -6.00 -1.56 -2.84
CA ASP A 148 -5.49 -2.26 -4.02
C ASP A 148 -4.55 -1.38 -4.87
N GLN A 149 -4.66 -0.05 -4.77
CA GLN A 149 -3.76 0.90 -5.44
C GLN A 149 -2.37 0.99 -4.79
N TYR A 150 -2.27 0.67 -3.50
CA TYR A 150 -1.04 0.78 -2.70
C TYR A 150 -0.48 -0.58 -2.27
N ALA A 151 -1.24 -1.65 -2.46
CA ALA A 151 -0.82 -2.99 -2.06
C ALA A 151 0.33 -3.49 -2.93
N ILE A 152 1.16 -4.34 -2.33
CA ILE A 152 2.14 -5.12 -3.07
C ILE A 152 1.38 -6.19 -3.86
N VAL A 153 1.56 -6.19 -5.17
CA VAL A 153 0.91 -7.13 -6.10
C VAL A 153 1.97 -8.01 -6.73
N ARG A 154 1.71 -9.31 -6.75
CA ARG A 154 2.51 -10.28 -7.52
C ARG A 154 1.94 -10.40 -8.93
N GLY A 155 2.73 -10.03 -9.93
CA GLY A 155 2.38 -10.22 -11.33
C GLY A 155 2.40 -11.68 -11.76
N ARG A 156 1.88 -11.97 -12.96
CA ARG A 156 1.96 -13.30 -13.59
C ARG A 156 3.40 -13.73 -13.88
N ASP A 157 4.29 -12.75 -14.02
CA ASP A 157 5.74 -12.89 -14.18
C ASP A 157 6.47 -13.25 -12.88
N GLY A 158 5.75 -13.39 -11.74
CA GLY A 158 6.33 -13.68 -10.43
C GLY A 158 6.95 -12.45 -9.74
N VAL A 159 6.86 -11.27 -10.34
CA VAL A 159 7.43 -10.03 -9.83
C VAL A 159 6.48 -9.35 -8.85
N TYR A 160 6.99 -8.98 -7.68
CA TYR A 160 6.29 -8.16 -6.70
C TYR A 160 6.54 -6.69 -6.97
N ARG A 161 5.48 -5.91 -7.04
CA ARG A 161 5.55 -4.44 -7.28
C ARG A 161 4.44 -3.68 -6.57
N ILE A 162 4.65 -2.38 -6.43
CA ILE A 162 3.65 -1.43 -5.98
C ILE A 162 3.34 -0.52 -7.16
N ALA A 163 2.07 -0.43 -7.56
CA ALA A 163 1.63 0.31 -8.75
C ALA A 163 1.51 1.82 -8.51
N VAL A 164 2.47 2.40 -7.76
CA VAL A 164 2.52 3.84 -7.47
C VAL A 164 3.67 4.46 -8.24
N SER A 165 3.40 5.51 -8.99
CA SER A 165 4.42 6.26 -9.73
C SER A 165 5.39 6.96 -8.78
N ARG A 166 6.68 7.06 -9.15
CA ARG A 166 7.74 7.62 -8.30
C ARG A 166 7.52 9.06 -7.90
N ASP A 167 6.91 9.86 -8.77
CA ASP A 167 6.56 11.26 -8.51
C ASP A 167 5.53 11.42 -7.40
N LEU A 168 4.80 10.37 -7.06
CA LEU A 168 3.83 10.31 -5.95
C LEU A 168 4.43 9.82 -4.63
N VAL A 169 5.69 9.37 -4.63
CA VAL A 169 6.35 8.75 -3.48
C VAL A 169 7.29 9.74 -2.81
N THR A 170 7.08 9.99 -1.51
CA THR A 170 8.01 10.73 -0.66
C THR A 170 8.64 9.76 0.34
N MET A 171 9.96 9.66 0.32
CA MET A 171 10.74 8.85 1.26
C MET A 171 11.82 9.70 1.92
N PRO A 172 12.17 9.43 3.20
CA PRO A 172 13.30 10.08 3.82
C PRO A 172 14.61 9.70 3.09
N ALA A 173 15.48 10.66 2.96
CA ALA A 173 16.82 10.46 2.43
C ALA A 173 17.65 9.49 3.32
#